data_ebbea0fe19aacf5aac903b57224ba4c8
#
_entry.id   ebbea0fe19aacf5aac903b57224ba4c8
#
_cell.length_a   1.000
_cell.length_b   1.000
_cell.length_c   1.000
_cell.angle_alpha   90.00
_cell.angle_beta   90.00
_cell.angle_gamma   90.00
#
_symmetry.space_group_name_H-M   'P 1'
#
loop_
_entity.id
_entity.type
_entity.pdbx_description
1 polymer ?
#
loop_
_entity_poly.entity_id
_entity_poly.type
_entity_poly.pdbx_seq_one_letter_code
_entity_poly.pdbx_strand_id
1 'polypeptide(L)'
;MNLIANSAYSNRRAAHTHPPIHQGGVSLIVVLLLLVIVSMLGIASMQIAMMGERGARNDRDMQIAWQSAEAALVDAEIELRGPNHAAKSRTNKIRSNPKIPLSGCDASAEWCGFCSPKTDGTDKPTWLLVDFTQTDNSARSVALGTYTGRSYKNAKNGLGTGIQPALAPRYIMEDVSVTDSADAGGGMVTASYKSTPKVGEEAAGRIYRVTAVGFGPRSDVQVVMQALIRN
;
A
#
# COMPACT_ATOMS: atom_id res chain seq x y z
N MET A 1 99.67 23.68 57.24
CA MET A 1 100.14 22.78 56.22
C MET A 1 99.19 21.56 56.19
N ASN A 2 98.15 21.59 55.42
CA ASN A 2 97.23 20.49 55.27
C ASN A 2 96.79 20.36 53.79
N LEU A 3 97.21 19.34 53.12
CA LEU A 3 96.88 18.98 51.80
C LEU A 3 95.51 18.28 51.82
N ILE A 4 94.56 18.82 51.17
CA ILE A 4 93.24 18.20 50.97
C ILE A 4 93.30 17.48 49.62
N ALA A 5 93.22 16.15 49.60
CA ALA A 5 93.11 15.32 48.43
C ALA A 5 91.68 15.35 47.95
N ASN A 6 91.48 15.78 46.69
CA ASN A 6 90.17 15.81 45.99
C ASN A 6 89.96 14.48 45.29
N SER A 7 89.06 13.66 45.83
CA SER A 7 88.65 12.37 45.21
C SER A 7 87.58 12.60 44.10
N ALA A 8 87.97 12.49 42.87
CA ALA A 8 87.04 12.58 41.74
C ALA A 8 86.23 11.27 41.63
N TYR A 9 84.94 11.37 41.98
CA TYR A 9 83.97 10.28 41.77
C TYR A 9 83.61 10.18 40.29
N SER A 10 84.13 9.21 39.58
CA SER A 10 83.76 8.86 38.20
C SER A 10 82.42 8.16 38.17
N ASN A 11 81.37 8.88 37.79
CA ASN A 11 80.01 8.33 37.58
C ASN A 11 79.94 7.65 36.24
N ARG A 12 80.20 6.33 36.16
CA ARG A 12 79.99 5.51 34.98
C ARG A 12 78.50 5.30 34.82
N ARG A 13 77.86 6.06 33.91
CA ARG A 13 76.52 5.71 33.43
C ARG A 13 76.59 4.42 32.59
N ALA A 14 75.98 3.37 33.11
CA ALA A 14 75.77 2.14 32.35
C ALA A 14 74.85 2.45 31.22
N ALA A 15 75.31 2.39 29.98
CA ALA A 15 74.52 2.48 28.80
C ALA A 15 73.70 1.17 28.72
N HIS A 16 72.37 1.27 28.99
CA HIS A 16 71.47 0.18 28.71
C HIS A 16 71.34 0.05 27.18
N THR A 17 72.06 -0.83 26.58
CA THR A 17 71.87 -1.26 25.19
C THR A 17 70.62 -2.11 25.15
N HIS A 18 69.49 -1.53 24.70
CA HIS A 18 68.32 -2.28 24.35
C HIS A 18 68.66 -3.20 23.17
N PRO A 19 68.39 -4.49 23.26
CA PRO A 19 68.61 -5.37 22.12
C PRO A 19 67.74 -4.93 20.96
N PRO A 20 68.21 -4.95 19.69
CA PRO A 20 67.40 -4.66 18.53
C PRO A 20 66.24 -5.64 18.49
N ILE A 21 65.03 -5.16 18.66
CA ILE A 21 63.81 -5.95 18.43
C ILE A 21 63.78 -6.27 16.91
N HIS A 22 64.14 -7.47 16.55
CA HIS A 22 63.93 -7.99 15.18
C HIS A 22 62.43 -7.92 14.90
N GLN A 23 61.99 -6.86 14.19
CA GLN A 23 60.63 -6.81 13.62
C GLN A 23 60.57 -7.82 12.47
N GLY A 24 60.28 -9.08 12.81
CA GLY A 24 60.00 -10.09 11.79
C GLY A 24 58.76 -9.70 11.00
N GLY A 25 58.71 -10.07 9.71
CA GLY A 25 57.69 -9.73 8.71
C GLY A 25 56.23 -10.11 9.00
N VAL A 26 55.89 -10.41 10.27
CA VAL A 26 54.52 -10.72 10.75
C VAL A 26 53.58 -9.52 10.51
N SER A 27 54.09 -8.28 10.55
CA SER A 27 53.30 -7.06 10.34
C SER A 27 52.63 -7.01 8.95
N LEU A 28 53.33 -7.46 7.92
CA LEU A 28 52.79 -7.46 6.56
C LEU A 28 51.61 -8.44 6.43
N ILE A 29 51.70 -9.61 7.02
CA ILE A 29 50.67 -10.64 7.00
C ILE A 29 49.40 -10.14 7.71
N VAL A 30 49.57 -9.49 8.88
CA VAL A 30 48.46 -8.94 9.65
C VAL A 30 47.74 -7.83 8.84
N VAL A 31 48.51 -6.92 8.21
CA VAL A 31 47.92 -5.84 7.38
C VAL A 31 47.19 -6.42 6.17
N LEU A 32 47.75 -7.45 5.51
CA LEU A 32 47.09 -8.09 4.39
C LEU A 32 45.79 -8.78 4.81
N LEU A 33 45.78 -9.47 5.95
CA LEU A 33 44.60 -10.12 6.49
C LEU A 33 43.51 -9.10 6.85
N LEU A 34 43.87 -8.01 7.51
CA LEU A 34 42.94 -6.92 7.81
C LEU A 34 42.35 -6.30 6.54
N LEU A 35 43.19 -6.11 5.50
CA LEU A 35 42.72 -5.55 4.23
C LEU A 35 41.70 -6.48 3.57
N VAL A 36 41.91 -7.79 3.58
CA VAL A 36 40.96 -8.79 3.06
C VAL A 36 39.63 -8.74 3.85
N ILE A 37 39.70 -8.70 5.18
CA ILE A 37 38.50 -8.62 6.03
C ILE A 37 37.71 -7.34 5.73
N VAL A 38 38.38 -6.18 5.69
CA VAL A 38 37.72 -4.90 5.39
C VAL A 38 37.12 -4.89 3.99
N SER A 39 37.80 -5.48 3.01
CA SER A 39 37.29 -5.61 1.65
C SER A 39 36.01 -6.47 1.58
N MET A 40 35.99 -7.60 2.30
CA MET A 40 34.80 -8.46 2.40
C MET A 40 33.64 -7.75 3.05
N LEU A 41 33.88 -7.02 4.15
CA LEU A 41 32.84 -6.20 4.83
C LEU A 41 32.32 -5.10 3.94
N GLY A 42 33.17 -4.47 3.13
CA GLY A 42 32.78 -3.44 2.15
C GLY A 42 31.83 -4.00 1.09
N ILE A 43 32.13 -5.16 0.53
CA ILE A 43 31.26 -5.82 -0.46
C ILE A 43 29.90 -6.20 0.16
N ALA A 44 29.91 -6.78 1.38
CA ALA A 44 28.67 -7.13 2.07
C ALA A 44 27.78 -5.92 2.34
N SER A 45 28.38 -4.79 2.79
CA SER A 45 27.67 -3.55 3.03
C SER A 45 27.02 -2.99 1.77
N MET A 46 27.67 -3.08 0.61
CA MET A 46 27.12 -2.64 -0.68
C MET A 46 25.90 -3.48 -1.10
N GLN A 47 25.91 -4.78 -0.86
CA GLN A 47 24.77 -5.66 -1.16
C GLN A 47 23.56 -5.30 -0.31
N ILE A 48 23.75 -5.04 0.99
CA ILE A 48 22.68 -4.62 1.90
C ILE A 48 22.09 -3.27 1.44
N ALA A 49 22.93 -2.32 1.04
CA ALA A 49 22.48 -1.01 0.56
C ALA A 49 21.62 -1.15 -0.71
N MET A 50 22.01 -1.99 -1.67
CA MET A 50 21.21 -2.25 -2.88
C MET A 50 19.86 -2.91 -2.58
N MET A 51 19.82 -3.84 -1.61
CA MET A 51 18.55 -4.44 -1.17
C MET A 51 17.64 -3.40 -0.51
N GLY A 52 18.18 -2.52 0.32
CA GLY A 52 17.46 -1.42 0.94
C GLY A 52 16.85 -0.46 -0.08
N GLU A 53 17.59 -0.10 -1.13
CA GLU A 53 17.06 0.76 -2.20
C GLU A 53 15.90 0.11 -2.96
N ARG A 54 16.01 -1.19 -3.28
CA ARG A 54 14.93 -1.93 -3.95
C ARG A 54 13.69 -2.01 -3.05
N GLY A 55 13.88 -2.26 -1.75
CA GLY A 55 12.80 -2.26 -0.76
C GLY A 55 12.08 -0.92 -0.71
N ALA A 56 12.82 0.18 -0.58
CA ALA A 56 12.26 1.52 -0.51
C ALA A 56 11.47 1.92 -1.79
N ARG A 57 11.93 1.48 -2.97
CA ARG A 57 11.18 1.68 -4.22
C ARG A 57 9.88 0.90 -4.23
N ASN A 58 9.91 -0.37 -3.80
CA ASN A 58 8.71 -1.21 -3.73
C ASN A 58 7.69 -0.65 -2.73
N ASP A 59 8.15 -0.19 -1.56
CA ASP A 59 7.28 0.41 -0.55
C ASP A 59 6.60 1.69 -1.06
N ARG A 60 7.35 2.53 -1.78
CA ARG A 60 6.77 3.72 -2.43
C ARG A 60 5.72 3.34 -3.46
N ASP A 61 5.99 2.36 -4.32
CA ASP A 61 5.07 1.93 -5.36
C ASP A 61 3.80 1.33 -4.74
N MET A 62 3.93 0.58 -3.64
CA MET A 62 2.80 0.07 -2.86
C MET A 62 1.98 1.21 -2.21
N GLN A 63 2.63 2.23 -1.66
CA GLN A 63 1.93 3.40 -1.09
C GLN A 63 1.10 4.14 -2.13
N ILE A 64 1.60 4.27 -3.36
CA ILE A 64 0.83 4.89 -4.46
C ILE A 64 -0.40 4.03 -4.80
N ALA A 65 -0.25 2.71 -4.87
CA ALA A 65 -1.36 1.80 -5.10
C ALA A 65 -2.41 1.90 -3.97
N TRP A 66 -1.96 2.00 -2.72
CA TRP A 66 -2.83 2.16 -1.57
C TRP A 66 -3.64 3.45 -1.63
N GLN A 67 -2.97 4.59 -1.83
CA GLN A 67 -3.64 5.89 -1.96
C GLN A 67 -4.62 5.93 -3.14
N SER A 68 -4.29 5.26 -4.24
CA SER A 68 -5.19 5.19 -5.38
C SER A 68 -6.42 4.34 -5.09
N ALA A 69 -6.30 3.24 -4.32
CA ALA A 69 -7.43 2.45 -3.86
C ALA A 69 -8.34 3.23 -2.90
N GLU A 70 -7.76 3.96 -1.95
CA GLU A 70 -8.51 4.85 -1.06
C GLU A 70 -9.29 5.92 -1.84
N ALA A 71 -8.66 6.52 -2.84
CA ALA A 71 -9.33 7.51 -3.68
C ALA A 71 -10.54 6.92 -4.41
N ALA A 72 -10.46 5.66 -4.87
CA ALA A 72 -11.58 4.95 -5.48
C ALA A 72 -12.70 4.63 -4.48
N LEU A 73 -12.37 4.27 -3.23
CA LEU A 73 -13.37 4.08 -2.17
C LEU A 73 -14.12 5.37 -1.87
N VAL A 74 -13.40 6.49 -1.74
CA VAL A 74 -14.03 7.80 -1.53
C VAL A 74 -14.90 8.21 -2.72
N ASP A 75 -14.47 7.91 -3.93
CA ASP A 75 -15.25 8.18 -5.14
C ASP A 75 -16.56 7.39 -5.16
N ALA A 76 -16.51 6.11 -4.79
CA ALA A 76 -17.69 5.27 -4.64
C ALA A 76 -18.63 5.77 -3.52
N GLU A 77 -18.09 6.25 -2.40
CA GLU A 77 -18.89 6.84 -1.33
C GLU A 77 -19.65 8.08 -1.79
N ILE A 78 -18.98 8.97 -2.52
CA ILE A 78 -19.62 10.17 -3.09
C ILE A 78 -20.68 9.79 -4.13
N GLU A 79 -20.44 8.75 -4.91
CA GLU A 79 -21.44 8.24 -5.84
C GLU A 79 -22.69 7.72 -5.11
N LEU A 80 -22.51 6.99 -4.02
CA LEU A 80 -23.61 6.40 -3.25
C LEU A 80 -24.36 7.45 -2.43
N ARG A 81 -23.65 8.27 -1.66
CA ARG A 81 -24.22 9.19 -0.68
C ARG A 81 -24.38 10.61 -1.19
N GLY A 82 -23.53 11.04 -2.12
CA GLY A 82 -23.40 12.46 -2.48
C GLY A 82 -22.67 13.27 -1.39
N PRO A 83 -22.65 14.61 -1.52
CA PRO A 83 -23.18 15.38 -2.63
C PRO A 83 -22.42 15.13 -3.94
N ASN A 84 -23.15 14.96 -5.03
CA ASN A 84 -22.56 14.69 -6.34
C ASN A 84 -23.27 15.57 -7.40
N HIS A 85 -22.57 16.56 -7.90
CA HIS A 85 -23.06 17.53 -8.88
C HIS A 85 -22.58 17.27 -10.31
N ALA A 86 -21.92 16.13 -10.54
CA ALA A 86 -21.45 15.76 -11.88
C ALA A 86 -22.63 15.54 -12.84
N ALA A 87 -22.46 15.94 -14.09
CA ALA A 87 -23.49 15.78 -15.13
C ALA A 87 -23.90 14.30 -15.34
N LYS A 88 -22.97 13.36 -15.10
CA LYS A 88 -23.21 11.91 -15.17
C LYS A 88 -23.58 11.29 -13.83
N SER A 89 -23.89 12.11 -12.82
CA SER A 89 -24.23 11.59 -11.49
C SER A 89 -25.42 10.68 -11.53
N ARG A 90 -25.31 9.52 -10.88
CA ARG A 90 -26.43 8.58 -10.69
C ARG A 90 -26.85 8.43 -9.23
N THR A 91 -26.32 9.27 -8.33
CA THR A 91 -26.62 9.27 -6.88
C THR A 91 -28.12 9.28 -6.61
N ASN A 92 -28.87 10.19 -7.25
CA ASN A 92 -30.33 10.27 -7.07
C ASN A 92 -31.04 9.01 -7.60
N LYS A 93 -30.58 8.44 -8.71
CA LYS A 93 -31.13 7.19 -9.23
C LYS A 93 -30.89 6.01 -8.29
N ILE A 94 -29.71 5.96 -7.68
CA ILE A 94 -29.35 4.93 -6.68
C ILE A 94 -30.25 5.03 -5.46
N ARG A 95 -30.48 6.27 -4.96
CA ARG A 95 -31.28 6.52 -3.75
C ARG A 95 -32.78 6.29 -4.00
N SER A 96 -33.30 6.67 -5.15
CA SER A 96 -34.73 6.57 -5.47
C SER A 96 -35.13 5.19 -5.99
N ASN A 97 -34.17 4.35 -6.42
CA ASN A 97 -34.49 3.05 -6.97
C ASN A 97 -34.58 1.98 -5.87
N PRO A 98 -35.77 1.41 -5.61
CA PRO A 98 -35.93 0.38 -4.58
C PRO A 98 -35.22 -0.93 -4.91
N LYS A 99 -34.91 -1.18 -6.19
CA LYS A 99 -34.27 -2.41 -6.64
C LYS A 99 -33.31 -2.11 -7.80
N ILE A 100 -32.05 -1.91 -7.49
CA ILE A 100 -31.01 -1.81 -8.54
C ILE A 100 -30.90 -3.18 -9.23
N PRO A 101 -30.93 -3.23 -10.55
CA PRO A 101 -30.68 -4.48 -11.28
C PRO A 101 -29.27 -4.97 -10.99
N LEU A 102 -29.15 -5.98 -10.14
CA LEU A 102 -27.88 -6.59 -9.81
C LEU A 102 -27.71 -7.78 -10.75
N SER A 103 -27.03 -7.61 -11.84
CA SER A 103 -26.55 -8.69 -12.68
C SER A 103 -25.03 -8.75 -12.54
N GLY A 104 -24.44 -9.91 -12.44
CA GLY A 104 -23.02 -10.17 -12.19
C GLY A 104 -22.00 -9.15 -12.69
N CYS A 105 -22.04 -7.89 -12.21
CA CYS A 105 -21.25 -6.76 -12.66
C CYS A 105 -21.48 -6.45 -14.14
N ASP A 106 -22.66 -5.95 -14.47
CA ASP A 106 -23.00 -5.60 -15.85
C ASP A 106 -22.09 -4.47 -16.37
N ALA A 107 -21.66 -4.63 -17.62
CA ALA A 107 -20.95 -3.57 -18.35
C ALA A 107 -21.88 -2.49 -18.90
N SER A 108 -23.21 -2.60 -18.66
CA SER A 108 -24.16 -1.56 -19.11
C SER A 108 -23.82 -0.20 -18.53
N ALA A 109 -23.86 0.85 -19.36
CA ALA A 109 -23.46 2.19 -18.97
C ALA A 109 -24.27 2.74 -17.77
N GLU A 110 -25.50 2.24 -17.57
CA GLU A 110 -26.37 2.73 -16.50
C GLU A 110 -25.98 2.16 -15.12
N TRP A 111 -25.74 0.85 -15.03
CA TRP A 111 -25.50 0.16 -13.77
C TRP A 111 -24.11 -0.50 -13.71
N CYS A 112 -23.19 -0.03 -14.55
CA CYS A 112 -21.81 -0.51 -14.51
C CYS A 112 -21.24 -0.46 -13.08
N GLY A 113 -20.57 -1.53 -12.67
CA GLY A 113 -19.97 -1.65 -11.35
C GLY A 113 -20.92 -2.09 -10.24
N PHE A 114 -22.24 -2.18 -10.48
CA PHE A 114 -23.16 -2.81 -9.53
C PHE A 114 -23.21 -4.30 -9.75
N CYS A 115 -22.89 -5.06 -8.73
CA CYS A 115 -22.73 -6.51 -8.78
C CYS A 115 -23.66 -7.21 -7.80
N SER A 116 -24.17 -8.40 -8.17
CA SER A 116 -24.84 -9.28 -7.23
C SER A 116 -23.79 -9.90 -6.30
N PRO A 117 -24.00 -9.84 -4.97
CA PRO A 117 -23.15 -10.55 -4.06
C PRO A 117 -23.31 -12.06 -4.26
N LYS A 118 -22.22 -12.80 -4.22
CA LYS A 118 -22.25 -14.26 -4.13
C LYS A 118 -22.48 -14.67 -2.68
N THR A 119 -23.55 -15.37 -2.41
CA THR A 119 -24.01 -15.70 -1.06
C THR A 119 -23.89 -17.17 -0.69
N ASP A 120 -23.68 -18.02 -1.67
CA ASP A 120 -23.70 -19.47 -1.53
C ASP A 120 -22.41 -20.09 -0.94
N GLY A 121 -21.42 -19.29 -0.62
CA GLY A 121 -20.19 -19.72 0.07
C GLY A 121 -19.30 -20.70 -0.71
N THR A 122 -19.83 -21.26 -1.79
CA THR A 122 -19.11 -22.22 -2.66
C THR A 122 -18.44 -21.56 -3.84
N ASP A 123 -18.96 -20.43 -4.28
CA ASP A 123 -18.45 -19.67 -5.41
C ASP A 123 -17.39 -18.64 -4.97
N LYS A 124 -16.50 -18.32 -5.90
CA LYS A 124 -15.52 -17.25 -5.71
C LYS A 124 -16.24 -15.90 -5.49
N PRO A 125 -15.77 -15.06 -4.57
CA PRO A 125 -16.28 -13.71 -4.40
C PRO A 125 -16.35 -12.96 -5.73
N THR A 126 -17.42 -12.18 -5.93
CA THR A 126 -17.68 -11.48 -7.19
C THR A 126 -16.50 -10.62 -7.66
N TRP A 127 -15.82 -9.95 -6.75
CA TRP A 127 -14.67 -9.11 -7.08
C TRP A 127 -13.48 -9.88 -7.68
N LEU A 128 -13.34 -11.19 -7.40
CA LEU A 128 -12.31 -12.05 -8.02
C LEU A 128 -12.66 -12.43 -9.46
N LEU A 129 -13.91 -12.23 -9.90
CA LEU A 129 -14.37 -12.53 -11.24
C LEU A 129 -14.32 -11.30 -12.16
N VAL A 130 -13.97 -10.14 -11.60
CA VAL A 130 -13.88 -8.87 -12.32
C VAL A 130 -12.42 -8.54 -12.63
N ASP A 131 -12.14 -8.31 -13.89
CA ASP A 131 -10.85 -7.78 -14.32
C ASP A 131 -10.84 -6.25 -14.17
N PHE A 132 -10.11 -5.75 -13.16
CA PHE A 132 -9.96 -4.32 -12.90
C PHE A 132 -8.95 -3.65 -13.82
N THR A 133 -8.17 -4.39 -14.59
CA THR A 133 -7.23 -3.82 -15.57
C THR A 133 -7.92 -3.46 -16.87
N GLN A 134 -9.12 -3.97 -17.10
CA GLN A 134 -9.90 -3.72 -18.29
C GLN A 134 -10.41 -2.27 -18.33
N THR A 135 -10.12 -1.56 -19.43
CA THR A 135 -10.44 -0.13 -19.59
C THR A 135 -11.39 0.19 -20.72
N ASP A 136 -11.75 -0.81 -21.52
CA ASP A 136 -12.67 -0.69 -22.65
C ASP A 136 -14.16 -0.69 -22.20
N ASN A 137 -15.06 -0.65 -23.18
CA ASN A 137 -16.51 -0.61 -22.95
C ASN A 137 -17.07 -1.91 -22.34
N SER A 138 -16.30 -2.98 -22.27
CA SER A 138 -16.67 -4.23 -21.62
C SER A 138 -16.24 -4.31 -20.16
N ALA A 139 -15.56 -3.28 -19.66
CA ALA A 139 -15.12 -3.19 -18.28
C ALA A 139 -16.32 -3.23 -17.32
N ARG A 140 -16.30 -4.18 -16.39
CA ARG A 140 -17.35 -4.37 -15.37
C ARG A 140 -17.15 -3.55 -14.12
N SER A 141 -16.00 -2.89 -14.00
CA SER A 141 -15.64 -2.00 -12.88
C SER A 141 -15.72 -0.54 -13.31
N VAL A 142 -16.00 0.34 -12.37
CA VAL A 142 -16.10 1.79 -12.58
C VAL A 142 -14.72 2.41 -12.38
N ALA A 143 -14.24 3.19 -13.34
CA ALA A 143 -13.06 4.01 -13.15
C ALA A 143 -13.39 5.24 -12.30
N LEU A 144 -12.48 5.63 -11.41
CA LEU A 144 -12.61 6.83 -10.59
C LEU A 144 -13.01 8.04 -11.43
N GLY A 145 -14.00 8.77 -10.97
CA GLY A 145 -14.48 10.01 -11.60
C GLY A 145 -15.50 9.80 -12.71
N THR A 146 -15.81 8.57 -13.12
CA THR A 146 -16.78 8.30 -14.20
C THR A 146 -18.14 8.96 -13.91
N TYR A 147 -18.64 8.82 -12.69
CA TYR A 147 -19.94 9.35 -12.27
C TYR A 147 -19.85 10.55 -11.33
N THR A 148 -18.68 10.79 -10.74
CA THR A 148 -18.46 11.90 -9.79
C THR A 148 -17.76 13.10 -10.41
N GLY A 149 -17.16 12.94 -11.60
CA GLY A 149 -16.37 13.98 -12.25
C GLY A 149 -15.03 14.28 -11.55
N ARG A 150 -14.67 13.49 -10.52
CA ARG A 150 -13.38 13.64 -9.83
C ARG A 150 -12.24 13.11 -10.69
N SER A 151 -11.05 13.56 -10.41
CA SER A 151 -9.86 13.03 -11.05
C SER A 151 -8.81 12.68 -10.01
N TYR A 152 -8.20 11.51 -10.17
CA TYR A 152 -7.02 11.15 -9.41
C TYR A 152 -5.81 11.81 -10.08
N LYS A 153 -5.31 12.87 -9.47
CA LYS A 153 -4.08 13.53 -9.89
C LYS A 153 -3.28 13.85 -8.65
N ASN A 154 -2.02 13.46 -8.64
CA ASN A 154 -1.10 13.95 -7.62
C ASN A 154 -1.00 15.47 -7.71
N ALA A 155 -0.89 16.12 -6.56
CA ALA A 155 -0.78 17.57 -6.51
C ALA A 155 0.36 18.05 -7.40
N LYS A 156 0.07 19.05 -8.21
CA LYS A 156 1.11 19.78 -8.93
C LYS A 156 1.82 20.68 -7.91
N ASN A 157 3.04 20.35 -7.60
CA ASN A 157 3.89 21.17 -6.75
C ASN A 157 4.92 21.93 -7.61
N GLY A 158 4.49 22.72 -8.57
CA GLY A 158 5.32 23.64 -9.35
C GLY A 158 6.45 23.04 -10.20
N LEU A 159 6.91 21.85 -9.85
CA LEU A 159 8.04 21.12 -10.48
C LEU A 159 7.60 19.93 -11.34
N GLY A 160 6.31 19.77 -11.57
CA GLY A 160 5.73 18.67 -12.34
C GLY A 160 4.66 17.90 -11.59
N THR A 161 4.05 16.94 -12.26
CA THR A 161 3.15 15.98 -11.62
C THR A 161 3.98 14.93 -10.88
N GLY A 162 3.63 14.62 -9.64
CA GLY A 162 4.21 13.50 -8.92
C GLY A 162 4.00 12.16 -9.65
N ILE A 163 4.51 11.08 -9.09
CA ILE A 163 4.38 9.74 -9.68
C ILE A 163 2.90 9.37 -9.72
N GLN A 164 2.41 9.02 -10.90
CA GLN A 164 1.02 8.63 -11.14
C GLN A 164 0.88 7.11 -11.14
N PRO A 165 -0.29 6.57 -10.77
CA PRO A 165 -0.60 5.17 -11.00
C PRO A 165 -0.64 4.86 -12.51
N ALA A 166 -0.25 3.63 -12.88
CA ALA A 166 -0.26 3.18 -14.27
C ALA A 166 -1.65 3.15 -14.89
N LEU A 167 -2.66 2.85 -14.08
CA LEU A 167 -4.07 2.82 -14.46
C LEU A 167 -4.89 3.63 -13.48
N ALA A 168 -6.00 4.21 -13.94
CA ALA A 168 -6.96 4.84 -13.05
C ALA A 168 -7.50 3.81 -12.05
N PRO A 169 -7.59 4.14 -10.75
CA PRO A 169 -8.17 3.23 -9.77
C PRO A 169 -9.64 2.97 -10.09
N ARG A 170 -10.12 1.78 -9.77
CA ARG A 170 -11.44 1.30 -10.15
C ARG A 170 -12.15 0.64 -8.97
N TYR A 171 -13.47 0.59 -9.02
CA TYR A 171 -14.27 -0.03 -7.97
C TYR A 171 -15.49 -0.77 -8.53
N ILE A 172 -16.03 -1.65 -7.71
CA ILE A 172 -17.34 -2.28 -7.86
C ILE A 172 -18.11 -2.14 -6.55
N MET A 173 -19.43 -2.24 -6.65
CA MET A 173 -20.37 -2.12 -5.53
C MET A 173 -21.30 -3.33 -5.51
N GLU A 174 -21.40 -3.99 -4.38
CA GLU A 174 -22.30 -5.12 -4.16
C GLU A 174 -23.34 -4.71 -3.11
N ASP A 175 -24.62 -4.82 -3.42
CA ASP A 175 -25.69 -4.59 -2.44
C ASP A 175 -25.76 -5.80 -1.49
N VAL A 176 -25.33 -5.60 -0.25
CA VAL A 176 -25.34 -6.61 0.80
C VAL A 176 -26.45 -6.36 1.85
N SER A 177 -27.40 -5.48 1.52
CA SER A 177 -28.57 -5.22 2.35
C SER A 177 -29.44 -6.47 2.35
N VAL A 178 -29.35 -7.23 3.41
CA VAL A 178 -30.23 -8.39 3.72
C VAL A 178 -30.67 -9.19 2.51
N THR A 179 -29.92 -10.20 2.15
CA THR A 179 -30.52 -11.33 1.43
C THR A 179 -31.41 -12.05 2.44
N ASP A 180 -32.73 -11.87 2.35
CA ASP A 180 -33.70 -12.76 2.93
C ASP A 180 -33.56 -14.15 2.30
N SER A 181 -32.58 -14.88 2.72
CA SER A 181 -32.39 -16.28 2.41
C SER A 181 -32.24 -17.00 3.74
N ALA A 182 -33.33 -17.58 4.18
CA ALA A 182 -33.41 -18.41 5.38
C ALA A 182 -32.51 -19.66 5.34
N ASP A 183 -31.59 -19.79 4.38
CA ASP A 183 -30.81 -21.01 4.11
C ASP A 183 -29.30 -20.85 3.97
N ALA A 184 -28.72 -19.71 4.28
CA ALA A 184 -27.25 -19.59 4.20
C ALA A 184 -26.61 -19.73 5.59
N GLY A 185 -26.35 -20.97 5.99
CA GLY A 185 -25.45 -21.31 7.09
C GLY A 185 -24.00 -20.97 6.78
N GLY A 186 -23.62 -19.70 6.77
CA GLY A 186 -22.25 -19.26 6.57
C GLY A 186 -22.04 -17.92 7.27
N GLY A 187 -21.32 -17.95 8.41
CA GLY A 187 -21.08 -16.83 9.30
C GLY A 187 -20.47 -15.62 8.64
N MET A 188 -21.27 -14.75 8.15
CA MET A 188 -20.92 -13.39 7.85
C MET A 188 -21.85 -12.48 8.61
N VAL A 189 -21.33 -11.48 9.25
CA VAL A 189 -21.99 -10.55 10.15
C VAL A 189 -23.35 -10.14 9.58
N THR A 190 -24.36 -10.92 9.86
CA THR A 190 -25.72 -10.48 9.70
C THR A 190 -25.94 -9.42 10.77
N ALA A 191 -25.72 -8.17 10.42
CA ALA A 191 -26.41 -7.10 11.10
C ALA A 191 -27.90 -7.29 10.79
N SER A 192 -28.48 -8.32 11.40
CA SER A 192 -29.91 -8.58 11.39
C SER A 192 -30.57 -7.47 12.18
N TYR A 193 -30.69 -6.30 11.58
CA TYR A 193 -31.60 -5.30 12.04
C TYR A 193 -32.98 -5.65 11.47
N LYS A 194 -33.60 -6.62 12.08
CA LYS A 194 -35.02 -6.91 11.88
C LYS A 194 -35.83 -5.81 12.54
N SER A 195 -35.80 -4.62 12.01
CA SER A 195 -36.82 -3.62 12.26
C SER A 195 -37.86 -3.75 11.15
N THR A 196 -38.98 -4.40 11.43
CA THR A 196 -40.22 -4.11 10.72
C THR A 196 -40.34 -2.59 10.71
N PRO A 197 -40.39 -1.92 9.52
CA PRO A 197 -40.57 -0.47 9.48
C PRO A 197 -41.87 -0.13 10.19
N LYS A 198 -41.80 0.54 11.33
CA LYS A 198 -42.97 1.20 11.89
C LYS A 198 -43.34 2.31 10.90
N VAL A 199 -44.64 2.44 10.64
CA VAL A 199 -45.19 3.51 9.82
C VAL A 199 -44.60 4.86 10.25
N GLY A 200 -43.69 5.46 9.45
CA GLY A 200 -43.00 6.70 9.78
C GLY A 200 -41.47 6.61 9.91
N GLU A 201 -40.86 5.41 9.91
CA GLU A 201 -39.40 5.29 9.82
C GLU A 201 -38.95 5.36 8.36
N GLU A 202 -38.02 6.29 8.08
CA GLU A 202 -37.30 6.33 6.81
C GLU A 202 -36.70 4.96 6.52
N ALA A 203 -36.90 4.48 5.29
CA ALA A 203 -36.43 3.14 4.88
C ALA A 203 -34.98 2.98 5.28
N ALA A 204 -34.70 1.92 6.06
CA ALA A 204 -33.35 1.59 6.51
C ALA A 204 -32.39 1.63 5.31
N GLY A 205 -31.41 2.53 5.33
CA GLY A 205 -30.51 2.75 4.20
C GLY A 205 -29.82 1.44 3.79
N ARG A 206 -29.62 1.27 2.50
CA ARG A 206 -28.93 0.10 1.96
C ARG A 206 -27.48 0.06 2.37
N ILE A 207 -26.96 -1.15 2.51
CA ILE A 207 -25.55 -1.38 2.80
C ILE A 207 -24.89 -1.93 1.54
N TYR A 208 -23.87 -1.23 1.08
CA TYR A 208 -23.08 -1.65 -0.06
C TYR A 208 -21.69 -2.07 0.40
N ARG A 209 -21.24 -3.22 -0.09
CA ARG A 209 -19.83 -3.59 -0.03
C ARG A 209 -19.15 -3.03 -1.27
N VAL A 210 -18.26 -2.07 -1.07
CA VAL A 210 -17.45 -1.51 -2.13
C VAL A 210 -16.10 -2.19 -2.12
N THR A 211 -15.70 -2.74 -3.27
CA THR A 211 -14.36 -3.27 -3.49
C THR A 211 -13.65 -2.37 -4.48
N ALA A 212 -12.56 -1.74 -4.06
CA ALA A 212 -11.73 -0.86 -4.87
C ALA A 212 -10.37 -1.47 -5.12
N VAL A 213 -9.85 -1.25 -6.32
CA VAL A 213 -8.50 -1.64 -6.72
C VAL A 213 -7.74 -0.38 -7.12
N GLY A 214 -6.62 -0.17 -6.44
CA GLY A 214 -5.66 0.86 -6.77
C GLY A 214 -4.43 0.28 -7.42
N PHE A 215 -3.84 1.04 -8.32
CA PHE A 215 -2.64 0.66 -9.07
C PHE A 215 -1.46 1.51 -8.63
N GLY A 216 -0.28 0.89 -8.58
CA GLY A 216 0.98 1.58 -8.42
C GLY A 216 1.45 2.22 -9.73
N PRO A 217 2.70 2.72 -9.78
CA PRO A 217 3.33 3.22 -11.01
C PRO A 217 3.47 2.15 -12.08
N ARG A 218 3.41 0.89 -11.69
CA ARG A 218 3.34 -0.27 -12.57
C ARG A 218 2.01 -0.98 -12.35
N SER A 219 1.40 -1.48 -13.41
CA SER A 219 0.09 -2.14 -13.38
C SER A 219 0.07 -3.48 -12.63
N ASP A 220 1.23 -4.09 -12.42
CA ASP A 220 1.40 -5.31 -11.63
C ASP A 220 1.39 -5.06 -10.11
N VAL A 221 1.65 -3.82 -9.68
CA VAL A 221 1.52 -3.40 -8.29
C VAL A 221 0.08 -2.97 -8.04
N GLN A 222 -0.67 -3.80 -7.34
CA GLN A 222 -2.10 -3.59 -7.09
C GLN A 222 -2.41 -3.74 -5.61
N VAL A 223 -3.34 -2.92 -5.13
CA VAL A 223 -3.91 -3.00 -3.79
C VAL A 223 -5.41 -3.10 -3.89
N VAL A 224 -5.99 -4.07 -3.20
CA VAL A 224 -7.44 -4.26 -3.09
C VAL A 224 -7.88 -3.80 -1.72
N MET A 225 -8.88 -2.93 -1.67
CA MET A 225 -9.50 -2.45 -0.44
C MET A 225 -11.01 -2.67 -0.48
N GLN A 226 -11.59 -2.95 0.67
CA GLN A 226 -13.02 -3.12 0.81
C GLN A 226 -13.55 -2.25 1.95
N ALA A 227 -14.72 -1.66 1.74
CA ALA A 227 -15.45 -0.92 2.74
C ALA A 227 -16.96 -1.24 2.66
N LEU A 228 -17.62 -1.17 3.81
CA LEU A 228 -19.08 -1.21 3.88
C LEU A 228 -19.61 0.22 4.02
N ILE A 229 -20.43 0.62 3.07
CA ILE A 229 -21.00 1.96 3.00
C ILE A 229 -22.51 1.87 3.11
N ARG A 230 -23.08 2.56 4.08
CA ARG A 230 -24.55 2.68 4.24
C ARG A 230 -25.02 3.92 3.50
N ASN A 231 -25.98 3.77 2.63
CA ASN A 231 -26.60 4.89 1.88
C ASN A 231 -27.90 5.33 2.54
#